data_7797e8133bc556fb285edd2d55f78ec5
#
_entry.id   7797e8133bc556fb285edd2d55f78ec5
#
_cell.length_a   1.000
_cell.length_b   1.000
_cell.length_c   1.000
_cell.angle_alpha   90.00
_cell.angle_beta   90.00
_cell.angle_gamma   90.00
#
_symmetry.space_group_name_H-M   'P 1'
#
loop_
_entity.id
_entity.type
_entity.pdbx_description
1 polymer ?
#
loop_
_entity_poly.entity_id
_entity_poly.type
_entity_poly.pdbx_seq_one_letter_code
_entity_poly.pdbx_strand_id
1 'polypeptide(L)'
;MTFESSLEFAKKMDAHDPLNSFREKFIFPNFHEKEIIYFTGNSLGLQPKSTRTMIEEELDDWAKFGVEGHFMSRRPWYSYHEQLTELSAYVVGAKPIETVVTHSLTTNIHLLMVSFYQPQGKRTKILCEKKAFPSDQYALMSQLEFHGYDEAHLIEVGPREGEETIRHEDILKAIKDNQDELALVFMGGVNYYTGQFFDLKAITDAGQKAGAIVGFDLAHAAGNVNLALHDWGIDFATWCSYKYLNSSPGGVSGIFVHEKYADNT
;
A
#
# COMPACT_ATOMS: atom_id res chain seq x y z
N MET A 1 -26.53 18.77 -6.29
CA MET A 1 -26.19 18.77 -7.74
C MET A 1 -26.94 17.62 -8.37
N THR A 2 -27.69 17.86 -9.45
CA THR A 2 -28.38 16.78 -10.17
C THR A 2 -27.44 16.25 -11.24
N PHE A 3 -27.20 14.94 -11.26
CA PHE A 3 -26.35 14.30 -12.25
C PHE A 3 -27.16 13.97 -13.53
N GLU A 4 -26.54 14.18 -14.67
CA GLU A 4 -27.13 13.89 -15.98
C GLU A 4 -26.20 12.93 -16.74
N SER A 5 -26.80 11.91 -17.38
CA SER A 5 -26.04 10.97 -18.22
C SER A 5 -25.88 11.55 -19.63
N SER A 6 -25.09 12.65 -19.75
CA SER A 6 -24.81 13.31 -21.03
C SER A 6 -23.34 13.69 -21.17
N LEU A 7 -22.85 13.76 -22.41
CA LEU A 7 -21.48 14.19 -22.70
C LEU A 7 -21.26 15.66 -22.33
N GLU A 8 -22.27 16.50 -22.50
CA GLU A 8 -22.23 17.92 -22.13
C GLU A 8 -22.04 18.10 -20.63
N PHE A 9 -22.77 17.30 -19.82
CA PHE A 9 -22.62 17.32 -18.38
C PHE A 9 -21.22 16.87 -17.97
N ALA A 10 -20.68 15.77 -18.54
CA ALA A 10 -19.34 15.29 -18.27
C ALA A 10 -18.27 16.36 -18.59
N LYS A 11 -18.32 16.97 -19.78
CA LYS A 11 -17.42 18.07 -20.16
C LYS A 11 -17.51 19.28 -19.23
N LYS A 12 -18.71 19.62 -18.77
CA LYS A 12 -18.90 20.69 -17.80
C LYS A 12 -18.25 20.35 -16.45
N MET A 13 -18.36 19.11 -16.00
CA MET A 13 -17.73 18.66 -14.76
C MET A 13 -16.21 18.69 -14.89
N ASP A 14 -15.65 18.17 -15.98
CA ASP A 14 -14.20 18.20 -16.25
C ASP A 14 -13.66 19.64 -16.27
N ALA A 15 -14.39 20.58 -16.89
CA ALA A 15 -13.96 21.99 -16.95
C ALA A 15 -13.95 22.69 -15.58
N HIS A 16 -14.70 22.19 -14.61
CA HIS A 16 -14.77 22.72 -13.24
C HIS A 16 -13.88 21.94 -12.25
N ASP A 17 -13.25 20.83 -12.69
CA ASP A 17 -12.35 20.05 -11.85
C ASP A 17 -11.04 20.81 -11.63
N PRO A 18 -10.69 21.16 -10.37
CA PRO A 18 -9.43 21.84 -10.07
C PRO A 18 -8.19 21.01 -10.43
N LEU A 19 -8.34 19.69 -10.61
CA LEU A 19 -7.25 18.79 -11.00
C LEU A 19 -7.14 18.57 -12.52
N ASN A 20 -8.03 19.14 -13.31
CA ASN A 20 -8.06 18.95 -14.77
C ASN A 20 -6.69 19.17 -15.45
N SER A 21 -5.94 20.20 -15.05
CA SER A 21 -4.62 20.50 -15.62
C SER A 21 -3.56 19.42 -15.37
N PHE A 22 -3.75 18.55 -14.37
CA PHE A 22 -2.83 17.44 -14.10
C PHE A 22 -2.83 16.38 -15.18
N ARG A 23 -3.94 16.21 -15.92
CA ARG A 23 -4.04 15.26 -17.04
C ARG A 23 -2.90 15.49 -18.05
N GLU A 24 -2.55 16.74 -18.32
CA GLU A 24 -1.52 17.09 -19.29
C GLU A 24 -0.10 16.68 -18.87
N LYS A 25 0.11 16.33 -17.59
CA LYS A 25 1.41 15.88 -17.07
C LYS A 25 1.71 14.41 -17.38
N PHE A 26 0.73 13.65 -17.88
CA PHE A 26 0.85 12.23 -18.14
C PHE A 26 0.79 11.90 -19.63
N ILE A 27 1.33 10.73 -19.99
CA ILE A 27 1.28 10.15 -21.32
C ILE A 27 0.15 9.11 -21.33
N PHE A 28 -0.83 9.32 -22.23
CA PHE A 28 -1.91 8.36 -22.41
C PHE A 28 -1.56 7.39 -23.53
N PRO A 29 -1.76 6.08 -23.34
CA PRO A 29 -1.54 5.10 -24.40
C PRO A 29 -2.47 5.32 -25.59
N ASN A 30 -1.98 4.95 -26.78
CA ASN A 30 -2.75 5.00 -28.02
C ASN A 30 -3.00 3.58 -28.53
N PHE A 31 -4.18 3.34 -29.07
CA PHE A 31 -4.55 2.12 -29.77
C PHE A 31 -5.18 2.49 -31.11
N HIS A 32 -4.60 1.99 -32.21
CA HIS A 32 -4.99 2.37 -33.59
C HIS A 32 -5.07 3.90 -33.79
N GLU A 33 -4.01 4.61 -33.40
CA GLU A 33 -3.85 6.08 -33.51
C GLU A 33 -4.88 6.90 -32.71
N LYS A 34 -5.64 6.25 -31.82
CA LYS A 34 -6.58 6.93 -30.92
C LYS A 34 -6.12 6.80 -29.49
N GLU A 35 -6.14 7.93 -28.76
CA GLU A 35 -5.93 7.92 -27.31
C GLU A 35 -7.01 7.09 -26.64
N ILE A 36 -6.60 6.16 -25.76
CA ILE A 36 -7.54 5.32 -25.03
C ILE A 36 -8.07 6.01 -23.77
N ILE A 37 -9.27 5.66 -23.37
CA ILE A 37 -9.82 6.01 -22.07
C ILE A 37 -9.16 5.07 -21.03
N TYR A 38 -8.31 5.62 -20.18
CA TYR A 38 -7.49 4.83 -19.25
C TYR A 38 -8.08 4.85 -17.86
N PHE A 39 -8.68 3.74 -17.42
CA PHE A 39 -9.24 3.53 -16.08
C PHE A 39 -8.57 2.40 -15.31
N THR A 40 -7.36 1.99 -15.71
CA THR A 40 -6.63 0.86 -15.12
C THR A 40 -5.46 1.31 -14.23
N GLY A 41 -5.49 2.55 -13.73
CA GLY A 41 -4.50 3.07 -12.78
C GLY A 41 -4.41 2.28 -11.47
N ASN A 42 -5.46 1.56 -11.13
CA ASN A 42 -5.47 0.59 -10.02
C ASN A 42 -4.56 -0.63 -10.25
N SER A 43 -4.12 -0.87 -11.48
CA SER A 43 -3.16 -1.93 -11.84
C SER A 43 -1.79 -1.36 -12.17
N LEU A 44 -1.74 -0.31 -13.00
CA LEU A 44 -0.52 0.42 -13.35
C LEU A 44 -0.87 1.89 -13.62
N GLY A 45 -0.21 2.81 -12.94
CA GLY A 45 -0.38 4.25 -13.17
C GLY A 45 0.17 4.68 -14.53
N LEU A 46 -0.32 5.83 -15.02
CA LEU A 46 0.18 6.43 -16.26
C LEU A 46 1.61 6.94 -16.09
N GLN A 47 2.37 6.92 -17.18
CA GLN A 47 3.73 7.46 -17.20
C GLN A 47 3.70 9.00 -17.10
N PRO A 48 4.35 9.62 -16.07
CA PRO A 48 4.58 11.06 -16.07
C PRO A 48 5.51 11.47 -17.21
N LYS A 49 5.23 12.59 -17.85
CA LYS A 49 6.08 13.12 -18.96
C LYS A 49 7.50 13.42 -18.53
N SER A 50 7.70 13.78 -17.25
CA SER A 50 9.03 14.06 -16.67
C SER A 50 9.90 12.84 -16.46
N THR A 51 9.35 11.63 -16.46
CA THR A 51 10.08 10.38 -16.14
C THR A 51 11.32 10.20 -17.00
N ARG A 52 11.20 10.38 -18.34
CA ARG A 52 12.34 10.22 -19.26
C ARG A 52 13.50 11.14 -18.90
N THR A 53 13.22 12.43 -18.71
CA THR A 53 14.24 13.41 -18.35
C THR A 53 14.94 13.05 -17.04
N MET A 54 14.19 12.64 -16.03
CA MET A 54 14.77 12.24 -14.74
C MET A 54 15.69 11.03 -14.87
N ILE A 55 15.33 10.04 -15.70
CA ILE A 55 16.17 8.87 -15.95
C ILE A 55 17.44 9.27 -16.72
N GLU A 56 17.33 10.11 -17.74
CA GLU A 56 18.46 10.62 -18.53
C GLU A 56 19.43 11.41 -17.63
N GLU A 57 18.93 12.22 -16.70
CA GLU A 57 19.75 12.91 -15.70
C GLU A 57 20.54 11.97 -14.80
N GLU A 58 19.95 10.85 -14.35
CA GLU A 58 20.67 9.85 -13.55
C GLU A 58 21.75 9.13 -14.36
N LEU A 59 21.48 8.82 -15.64
CA LEU A 59 22.48 8.24 -16.54
C LEU A 59 23.64 9.20 -16.79
N ASP A 60 23.36 10.49 -16.98
CA ASP A 60 24.37 11.52 -17.15
C ASP A 60 25.26 11.67 -15.92
N ASP A 61 24.64 11.68 -14.72
CA ASP A 61 25.36 11.77 -13.46
C ASP A 61 26.23 10.52 -13.22
N TRP A 62 25.71 9.35 -13.53
CA TRP A 62 26.51 8.11 -13.47
C TRP A 62 27.71 8.15 -14.42
N ALA A 63 27.51 8.54 -15.68
CA ALA A 63 28.57 8.66 -16.66
C ALA A 63 29.64 9.69 -16.25
N LYS A 64 29.20 10.78 -15.62
CA LYS A 64 30.08 11.89 -15.22
C LYS A 64 30.88 11.61 -13.95
N PHE A 65 30.22 11.05 -12.93
CA PHE A 65 30.76 10.98 -11.59
C PHE A 65 31.24 9.57 -11.18
N GLY A 66 30.75 8.50 -11.83
CA GLY A 66 31.05 7.13 -11.43
C GLY A 66 30.71 6.94 -9.93
N VAL A 67 31.63 6.40 -9.15
CA VAL A 67 31.42 6.15 -7.70
C VAL A 67 31.19 7.43 -6.91
N GLU A 68 31.75 8.55 -7.33
CA GLU A 68 31.56 9.84 -6.65
C GLU A 68 30.12 10.35 -6.75
N GLY A 69 29.31 9.79 -7.65
CA GLY A 69 27.86 10.09 -7.74
C GLY A 69 27.09 9.79 -6.46
N HIS A 70 27.62 8.94 -5.58
CA HIS A 70 27.03 8.74 -4.25
C HIS A 70 26.91 10.04 -3.46
N PHE A 71 27.77 11.02 -3.70
CA PHE A 71 27.82 12.29 -2.98
C PHE A 71 27.66 13.53 -3.87
N MET A 72 27.99 13.43 -5.16
CA MET A 72 28.15 14.59 -6.07
C MET A 72 27.08 14.67 -7.18
N SER A 73 26.21 13.65 -7.35
CA SER A 73 25.13 13.71 -8.32
C SER A 73 24.08 14.77 -7.93
N ARG A 74 23.21 15.15 -8.86
CA ARG A 74 22.06 16.05 -8.62
C ARG A 74 21.19 15.57 -7.46
N ARG A 75 21.01 14.27 -7.39
CA ARG A 75 20.32 13.53 -6.34
C ARG A 75 21.30 12.52 -5.75
N PRO A 76 22.05 12.85 -4.69
CA PRO A 76 23.09 11.98 -4.14
C PRO A 76 22.57 10.59 -3.81
N TRP A 77 23.23 9.55 -4.34
CA TRP A 77 22.71 8.19 -4.23
C TRP A 77 22.81 7.61 -2.83
N TYR A 78 23.77 8.10 -2.03
CA TYR A 78 23.93 7.64 -0.64
C TYR A 78 22.70 7.94 0.22
N SER A 79 22.10 9.13 0.04
CA SER A 79 20.92 9.58 0.77
C SER A 79 19.64 9.59 -0.11
N TYR A 80 19.63 8.86 -1.23
CA TYR A 80 18.54 8.94 -2.20
C TYR A 80 17.16 8.62 -1.60
N HIS A 81 17.11 7.62 -0.71
CA HIS A 81 15.89 7.22 0.00
C HIS A 81 15.32 8.34 0.88
N GLU A 82 16.18 9.21 1.46
CA GLU A 82 15.75 10.30 2.33
C GLU A 82 14.95 11.37 1.57
N GLN A 83 15.21 11.54 0.27
CA GLN A 83 14.52 12.52 -0.58
C GLN A 83 13.04 12.19 -0.78
N LEU A 84 12.65 10.94 -0.58
CA LEU A 84 11.28 10.45 -0.77
C LEU A 84 10.52 10.30 0.56
N THR A 85 11.21 10.42 1.70
CA THR A 85 10.66 10.15 3.03
C THR A 85 9.50 11.07 3.38
N GLU A 86 9.69 12.40 3.27
CA GLU A 86 8.66 13.39 3.59
C GLU A 86 7.42 13.25 2.68
N LEU A 87 7.66 13.04 1.38
CA LEU A 87 6.56 12.87 0.42
C LEU A 87 5.78 11.57 0.67
N SER A 88 6.48 10.49 0.99
CA SER A 88 5.85 9.22 1.33
C SER A 88 5.04 9.33 2.61
N ALA A 89 5.60 9.98 3.64
CA ALA A 89 4.91 10.24 4.90
C ALA A 89 3.63 11.07 4.69
N TYR A 90 3.71 12.12 3.88
CA TYR A 90 2.53 12.94 3.54
C TYR A 90 1.42 12.13 2.88
N VAL A 91 1.76 11.26 1.92
CA VAL A 91 0.77 10.45 1.18
C VAL A 91 0.00 9.49 2.10
N VAL A 92 0.65 8.96 3.13
CA VAL A 92 0.04 7.95 4.01
C VAL A 92 -0.34 8.49 5.40
N GLY A 93 -0.18 9.79 5.65
CA GLY A 93 -0.49 10.40 6.93
C GLY A 93 0.38 9.86 8.06
N ALA A 94 1.70 9.86 7.84
CA ALA A 94 2.73 9.38 8.76
C ALA A 94 3.74 10.48 9.11
N LYS A 95 4.61 10.22 10.07
CA LYS A 95 5.80 11.04 10.31
C LYS A 95 6.95 10.61 9.38
N PRO A 96 7.86 11.52 8.97
CA PRO A 96 8.97 11.14 8.12
C PRO A 96 9.79 9.96 8.62
N ILE A 97 10.06 9.89 9.92
CA ILE A 97 10.84 8.78 10.55
C ILE A 97 10.16 7.41 10.41
N GLU A 98 8.86 7.37 10.14
CA GLU A 98 8.07 6.15 10.06
C GLU A 98 8.04 5.53 8.66
N THR A 99 8.57 6.23 7.65
CA THR A 99 8.44 5.78 6.25
C THR A 99 9.79 5.63 5.55
N VAL A 100 9.87 4.64 4.68
CA VAL A 100 11.00 4.46 3.76
C VAL A 100 10.50 3.86 2.44
N VAL A 101 11.11 4.30 1.34
CA VAL A 101 10.88 3.73 0.00
C VAL A 101 11.96 2.69 -0.27
N THR A 102 11.56 1.43 -0.40
CA THR A 102 12.48 0.30 -0.53
C THR A 102 11.81 -0.92 -1.18
N HIS A 103 12.57 -1.75 -1.85
CA HIS A 103 12.18 -3.05 -2.43
C HIS A 103 10.86 -3.07 -3.22
N SER A 104 10.28 -4.25 -3.39
CA SER A 104 8.94 -4.47 -3.93
C SER A 104 7.94 -4.71 -2.82
N LEU A 105 6.65 -4.56 -3.12
CA LEU A 105 5.57 -4.82 -2.14
C LEU A 105 5.70 -6.21 -1.50
N THR A 106 5.81 -7.26 -2.30
CA THR A 106 5.90 -8.64 -1.78
C THR A 106 7.14 -8.85 -0.91
N THR A 107 8.30 -8.32 -1.31
CA THR A 107 9.51 -8.37 -0.49
C THR A 107 9.30 -7.66 0.84
N ASN A 108 8.68 -6.47 0.81
CA ASN A 108 8.39 -5.71 2.02
C ASN A 108 7.44 -6.45 2.96
N ILE A 109 6.39 -7.12 2.42
CA ILE A 109 5.50 -7.96 3.23
C ILE A 109 6.32 -9.03 3.96
N HIS A 110 7.19 -9.77 3.26
CA HIS A 110 8.03 -10.79 3.90
C HIS A 110 8.95 -10.22 4.98
N LEU A 111 9.62 -9.08 4.73
CA LEU A 111 10.49 -8.44 5.71
C LEU A 111 9.71 -7.98 6.96
N LEU A 112 8.52 -7.40 6.75
CA LEU A 112 7.64 -6.98 7.84
C LEU A 112 7.10 -8.18 8.62
N MET A 113 6.76 -9.29 7.94
CA MET A 113 6.36 -10.51 8.62
C MET A 113 7.46 -11.07 9.51
N VAL A 114 8.72 -11.09 9.04
CA VAL A 114 9.86 -11.53 9.87
C VAL A 114 9.99 -10.68 11.14
N SER A 115 9.70 -9.38 11.05
CA SER A 115 9.82 -8.46 12.19
C SER A 115 8.61 -8.50 13.12
N PHE A 116 7.40 -8.62 12.60
CA PHE A 116 6.16 -8.38 13.34
C PHE A 116 5.33 -9.64 13.62
N TYR A 117 5.42 -10.68 12.81
CA TYR A 117 4.80 -11.96 13.13
C TYR A 117 5.73 -12.79 14.01
N GLN A 118 5.57 -12.62 15.33
CA GLN A 118 6.36 -13.30 16.36
C GLN A 118 5.45 -14.20 17.20
N PRO A 119 5.10 -15.40 16.70
CA PRO A 119 4.16 -16.29 17.40
C PRO A 119 4.76 -16.77 18.73
N GLN A 120 3.97 -16.63 19.80
CA GLN A 120 4.38 -17.06 21.15
C GLN A 120 3.24 -17.72 21.92
N GLY A 121 3.52 -18.84 22.56
CA GLY A 121 2.55 -19.56 23.39
C GLY A 121 1.29 -19.92 22.61
N LYS A 122 0.14 -19.36 22.97
CA LYS A 122 -1.13 -19.58 22.27
C LYS A 122 -1.35 -18.62 21.10
N ARG A 123 -0.63 -17.49 21.07
CA ARG A 123 -0.77 -16.46 20.03
C ARG A 123 0.02 -16.85 18.80
N THR A 124 -0.63 -17.53 17.88
CA THR A 124 0.00 -18.09 16.68
C THR A 124 -0.78 -17.83 15.40
N LYS A 125 -2.04 -17.34 15.52
CA LYS A 125 -2.92 -17.17 14.38
C LYS A 125 -2.72 -15.82 13.69
N ILE A 126 -2.91 -15.83 12.38
CA ILE A 126 -2.99 -14.65 11.53
C ILE A 126 -4.43 -14.48 11.05
N LEU A 127 -4.98 -13.27 11.10
CA LEU A 127 -6.28 -12.95 10.52
C LEU A 127 -6.09 -12.10 9.26
N CYS A 128 -6.74 -12.47 8.18
CA CYS A 128 -6.77 -11.73 6.91
C CYS A 128 -8.17 -11.75 6.28
N GLU A 129 -8.38 -10.97 5.23
CA GLU A 129 -9.56 -11.12 4.39
C GLU A 129 -9.49 -12.36 3.52
N LYS A 130 -10.63 -13.01 3.34
CA LYS A 130 -10.76 -14.15 2.43
C LYS A 130 -10.50 -13.72 0.99
N LYS A 131 -9.72 -14.50 0.25
CA LYS A 131 -9.27 -14.16 -1.09
C LYS A 131 -8.50 -12.83 -1.13
N ALA A 132 -7.64 -12.57 -0.13
CA ALA A 132 -6.62 -11.54 -0.22
C ALA A 132 -5.82 -11.68 -1.53
N PHE A 133 -5.10 -10.64 -1.92
CA PHE A 133 -4.32 -10.72 -3.16
C PHE A 133 -3.36 -11.94 -3.10
N PRO A 134 -3.20 -12.72 -4.19
CA PRO A 134 -2.48 -14.00 -4.12
C PRO A 134 -1.08 -13.93 -3.51
N SER A 135 -0.30 -12.86 -3.78
CA SER A 135 1.03 -12.71 -3.17
C SER A 135 0.98 -12.58 -1.65
N ASP A 136 -0.08 -11.98 -1.10
CA ASP A 136 -0.25 -11.81 0.33
C ASP A 136 -0.61 -13.16 0.97
N GLN A 137 -1.56 -13.89 0.36
CA GLN A 137 -1.90 -15.24 0.84
C GLN A 137 -0.68 -16.15 0.87
N TYR A 138 0.14 -16.15 -0.20
CA TYR A 138 1.39 -16.92 -0.23
C TYR A 138 2.38 -16.46 0.85
N ALA A 139 2.52 -15.15 1.06
CA ALA A 139 3.40 -14.62 2.09
C ALA A 139 2.95 -15.04 3.50
N LEU A 140 1.65 -14.91 3.81
CA LEU A 140 1.09 -15.32 5.10
C LEU A 140 1.27 -16.82 5.35
N MET A 141 0.92 -17.65 4.37
CA MET A 141 1.09 -19.10 4.47
C MET A 141 2.55 -19.50 4.64
N SER A 142 3.47 -18.89 3.87
CA SER A 142 4.90 -19.20 3.99
C SER A 142 5.47 -18.84 5.36
N GLN A 143 4.96 -17.79 6.00
CA GLN A 143 5.36 -17.43 7.36
C GLN A 143 4.79 -18.39 8.41
N LEU A 144 3.55 -18.86 8.26
CA LEU A 144 3.00 -19.90 9.10
C LEU A 144 3.86 -21.18 9.00
N GLU A 145 4.13 -21.64 7.79
CA GLU A 145 4.96 -22.83 7.53
C GLU A 145 6.38 -22.69 8.08
N PHE A 146 7.01 -21.49 7.91
CA PHE A 146 8.34 -21.21 8.47
C PHE A 146 8.40 -21.36 9.98
N HIS A 147 7.31 -21.02 10.68
CA HIS A 147 7.18 -21.17 12.12
C HIS A 147 6.62 -22.55 12.55
N GLY A 148 6.39 -23.47 11.59
CA GLY A 148 5.91 -24.82 11.87
C GLY A 148 4.38 -24.94 12.07
N TYR A 149 3.63 -23.95 11.59
CA TYR A 149 2.16 -23.94 11.61
C TYR A 149 1.58 -24.26 10.23
N ASP A 150 0.32 -24.60 10.21
CA ASP A 150 -0.45 -24.95 9.02
C ASP A 150 -1.59 -23.95 8.76
N GLU A 151 -2.40 -24.22 7.74
CA GLU A 151 -3.53 -23.41 7.33
C GLU A 151 -4.61 -23.20 8.42
N ALA A 152 -4.69 -24.08 9.43
CA ALA A 152 -5.62 -23.91 10.54
C ALA A 152 -5.28 -22.68 11.41
N HIS A 153 -4.10 -22.13 11.25
CA HIS A 153 -3.65 -20.92 11.91
C HIS A 153 -3.93 -19.64 11.10
N LEU A 154 -4.47 -19.76 9.88
CA LEU A 154 -4.93 -18.63 9.07
C LEU A 154 -6.45 -18.46 9.20
N ILE A 155 -6.87 -17.35 9.76
CA ILE A 155 -8.28 -16.98 9.92
C ILE A 155 -8.66 -16.08 8.75
N GLU A 156 -9.51 -16.57 7.87
CA GLU A 156 -10.01 -15.79 6.74
C GLU A 156 -11.42 -15.26 7.01
N VAL A 157 -11.59 -13.93 6.93
CA VAL A 157 -12.90 -13.27 7.04
C VAL A 157 -13.39 -12.92 5.65
N GLY A 158 -14.57 -13.43 5.27
CA GLY A 158 -15.16 -13.22 3.95
C GLY A 158 -16.57 -12.64 4.01
N PRO A 159 -17.13 -12.27 2.83
CA PRO A 159 -18.52 -11.88 2.71
C PRO A 159 -19.46 -12.98 3.19
N ARG A 160 -20.62 -12.60 3.71
CA ARG A 160 -21.70 -13.55 4.01
C ARG A 160 -22.30 -14.12 2.72
N GLU A 161 -23.03 -15.20 2.83
CA GLU A 161 -23.72 -15.80 1.66
C GLU A 161 -24.62 -14.78 0.96
N GLY A 162 -24.43 -14.61 -0.36
CA GLY A 162 -25.15 -13.62 -1.17
C GLY A 162 -24.62 -12.19 -1.09
N GLU A 163 -23.54 -11.94 -0.37
CA GLU A 163 -22.88 -10.63 -0.31
C GLU A 163 -21.53 -10.64 -1.05
N GLU A 164 -21.12 -9.48 -1.54
CA GLU A 164 -19.83 -9.34 -2.24
C GLU A 164 -18.78 -8.61 -1.40
N THR A 165 -19.21 -7.88 -0.39
CA THR A 165 -18.33 -7.13 0.52
C THR A 165 -18.35 -7.71 1.92
N ILE A 166 -17.24 -7.52 2.65
CA ILE A 166 -17.08 -7.99 4.02
C ILE A 166 -17.73 -6.96 4.95
N ARG A 167 -18.64 -7.40 5.81
CA ARG A 167 -19.20 -6.51 6.81
C ARG A 167 -18.18 -6.17 7.88
N HIS A 168 -18.11 -4.91 8.24
CA HIS A 168 -17.16 -4.45 9.26
C HIS A 168 -17.34 -5.18 10.60
N GLU A 169 -18.59 -5.38 11.03
CA GLU A 169 -18.88 -6.12 12.26
C GLU A 169 -18.37 -7.56 12.24
N ASP A 170 -18.27 -8.22 11.09
CA ASP A 170 -17.75 -9.58 10.98
C ASP A 170 -16.24 -9.62 11.17
N ILE A 171 -15.52 -8.60 10.70
CA ILE A 171 -14.08 -8.45 10.94
C ILE A 171 -13.83 -8.25 12.44
N LEU A 172 -14.52 -7.30 13.07
CA LEU A 172 -14.37 -7.04 14.50
C LEU A 172 -14.75 -8.25 15.35
N LYS A 173 -15.80 -8.99 14.95
CA LYS A 173 -16.21 -10.23 15.61
C LYS A 173 -15.14 -11.31 15.50
N ALA A 174 -14.55 -11.51 14.31
CA ALA A 174 -13.49 -12.48 14.10
C ALA A 174 -12.25 -12.19 14.96
N ILE A 175 -11.86 -10.92 15.06
CA ILE A 175 -10.77 -10.47 15.96
C ILE A 175 -11.12 -10.83 17.41
N LYS A 176 -12.31 -10.49 17.86
CA LYS A 176 -12.77 -10.74 19.24
C LYS A 176 -12.84 -12.23 19.57
N ASP A 177 -13.41 -13.04 18.66
CA ASP A 177 -13.59 -14.48 18.87
C ASP A 177 -12.24 -15.23 18.96
N ASN A 178 -11.19 -14.68 18.38
CA ASN A 178 -9.85 -15.26 18.37
C ASN A 178 -8.82 -14.47 19.21
N GLN A 179 -9.28 -13.56 20.07
CA GLN A 179 -8.40 -12.63 20.79
C GLN A 179 -7.27 -13.28 21.61
N ASP A 180 -7.46 -14.53 22.10
CA ASP A 180 -6.46 -15.22 22.91
C ASP A 180 -5.39 -15.93 22.08
N GLU A 181 -5.65 -16.15 20.79
CA GLU A 181 -4.77 -16.90 19.89
C GLU A 181 -4.19 -16.06 18.75
N LEU A 182 -4.72 -14.84 18.57
CA LEU A 182 -4.34 -13.95 17.48
C LEU A 182 -2.98 -13.31 17.74
N ALA A 183 -2.01 -13.53 16.85
CA ALA A 183 -0.70 -12.89 16.86
C ALA A 183 -0.68 -11.66 15.95
N LEU A 184 -1.34 -11.76 14.79
CA LEU A 184 -1.30 -10.74 13.75
C LEU A 184 -2.67 -10.58 13.08
N VAL A 185 -3.05 -9.33 12.81
CA VAL A 185 -4.08 -8.97 11.82
C VAL A 185 -3.35 -8.36 10.63
N PHE A 186 -3.51 -8.95 9.44
CA PHE A 186 -2.95 -8.41 8.21
C PHE A 186 -4.01 -8.41 7.12
N MET A 187 -4.40 -7.23 6.65
CA MET A 187 -5.48 -7.06 5.67
C MET A 187 -5.11 -6.02 4.61
N GLY A 188 -5.79 -6.06 3.48
CA GLY A 188 -5.75 -4.95 2.53
C GLY A 188 -6.37 -3.68 3.11
N GLY A 189 -5.87 -2.50 2.72
CA GLY A 189 -6.54 -1.22 3.06
C GLY A 189 -7.80 -1.00 2.20
N VAL A 190 -7.69 -1.29 0.91
CA VAL A 190 -8.78 -1.35 -0.06
C VAL A 190 -8.72 -2.70 -0.75
N ASN A 191 -9.83 -3.43 -0.75
CA ASN A 191 -9.89 -4.74 -1.40
C ASN A 191 -9.69 -4.59 -2.92
N TYR A 192 -8.75 -5.34 -3.49
CA TYR A 192 -8.34 -5.21 -4.89
C TYR A 192 -9.43 -5.57 -5.91
N TYR A 193 -10.38 -6.42 -5.52
CA TYR A 193 -11.42 -6.94 -6.41
C TYR A 193 -12.71 -6.13 -6.31
N THR A 194 -13.16 -5.85 -5.09
CA THR A 194 -14.44 -5.15 -4.84
C THR A 194 -14.30 -3.64 -4.75
N GLY A 195 -13.09 -3.12 -4.48
CA GLY A 195 -12.84 -1.71 -4.18
C GLY A 195 -13.35 -1.29 -2.80
N GLN A 196 -13.72 -2.22 -1.93
CA GLN A 196 -14.16 -1.91 -0.57
C GLN A 196 -13.01 -1.31 0.23
N PHE A 197 -13.20 -0.09 0.77
CA PHE A 197 -12.31 0.52 1.74
C PHE A 197 -12.69 0.05 3.14
N PHE A 198 -11.71 -0.49 3.88
CA PHE A 198 -11.92 -0.95 5.24
C PHE A 198 -11.70 0.17 6.26
N ASP A 199 -12.36 0.11 7.42
CA ASP A 199 -12.08 1.01 8.55
C ASP A 199 -10.81 0.56 9.27
N LEU A 200 -9.66 1.05 8.76
CA LEU A 200 -8.34 0.64 9.25
C LEU A 200 -8.14 1.00 10.73
N LYS A 201 -8.67 2.15 11.16
CA LYS A 201 -8.57 2.56 12.56
C LYS A 201 -9.30 1.62 13.48
N ALA A 202 -10.56 1.30 13.20
CA ALA A 202 -11.33 0.42 14.04
C ALA A 202 -10.77 -1.02 14.07
N ILE A 203 -10.22 -1.50 12.96
CA ILE A 203 -9.52 -2.80 12.89
C ILE A 203 -8.25 -2.75 13.75
N THR A 204 -7.48 -1.66 13.67
CA THR A 204 -6.28 -1.46 14.48
C THR A 204 -6.61 -1.45 15.97
N ASP A 205 -7.59 -0.65 16.38
CA ASP A 205 -8.02 -0.56 17.79
C ASP A 205 -8.47 -1.95 18.32
N ALA A 206 -9.23 -2.70 17.52
CA ALA A 206 -9.71 -4.01 17.92
C ALA A 206 -8.57 -5.05 18.00
N GLY A 207 -7.67 -5.09 17.02
CA GLY A 207 -6.54 -6.01 16.98
C GLY A 207 -5.57 -5.76 18.12
N GLN A 208 -5.18 -4.52 18.34
CA GLN A 208 -4.29 -4.13 19.45
C GLN A 208 -4.93 -4.37 20.83
N LYS A 209 -6.23 -4.12 20.97
CA LYS A 209 -6.98 -4.46 22.20
C LYS A 209 -7.00 -5.96 22.45
N ALA A 210 -7.03 -6.78 21.39
CA ALA A 210 -6.90 -8.24 21.48
C ALA A 210 -5.44 -8.68 21.76
N GLY A 211 -4.47 -7.76 21.74
CA GLY A 211 -3.05 -8.02 21.94
C GLY A 211 -2.33 -8.55 20.70
N ALA A 212 -2.92 -8.38 19.52
CA ALA A 212 -2.30 -8.69 18.24
C ALA A 212 -1.58 -7.46 17.66
N ILE A 213 -0.58 -7.70 16.84
CA ILE A 213 0.00 -6.70 15.94
C ILE A 213 -0.96 -6.48 14.77
N VAL A 214 -1.03 -5.26 14.23
CA VAL A 214 -1.92 -4.91 13.12
C VAL A 214 -1.14 -4.28 11.97
N GLY A 215 -1.15 -4.93 10.82
CA GLY A 215 -0.51 -4.46 9.60
C GLY A 215 -1.45 -4.43 8.41
N PHE A 216 -1.10 -3.61 7.38
CA PHE A 216 -1.93 -3.49 6.19
C PHE A 216 -1.10 -3.52 4.89
N ASP A 217 -1.66 -4.19 3.86
CA ASP A 217 -1.30 -3.95 2.47
C ASP A 217 -2.12 -2.78 1.93
N LEU A 218 -1.45 -1.69 1.62
CA LEU A 218 -2.06 -0.46 1.13
C LEU A 218 -1.89 -0.29 -0.39
N ALA A 219 -1.65 -1.38 -1.13
CA ALA A 219 -1.44 -1.34 -2.58
C ALA A 219 -2.55 -0.61 -3.36
N HIS A 220 -3.78 -0.69 -2.87
CA HIS A 220 -4.94 -0.01 -3.45
C HIS A 220 -5.41 1.19 -2.61
N ALA A 221 -4.76 1.51 -1.51
CA ALA A 221 -5.14 2.61 -0.62
C ALA A 221 -4.19 3.81 -0.74
N ALA A 222 -2.85 3.58 -0.76
CA ALA A 222 -1.88 4.67 -0.85
C ALA A 222 -2.00 5.44 -2.17
N GLY A 223 -2.24 6.75 -2.07
CA GLY A 223 -2.50 7.63 -3.21
C GLY A 223 -3.93 7.56 -3.79
N ASN A 224 -4.81 6.74 -3.20
CA ASN A 224 -6.20 6.59 -3.64
C ASN A 224 -7.21 7.09 -2.60
N VAL A 225 -6.97 6.84 -1.33
CA VAL A 225 -7.83 7.26 -0.23
C VAL A 225 -7.03 8.05 0.80
N ASN A 226 -7.72 8.87 1.60
CA ASN A 226 -7.07 9.58 2.70
C ASN A 226 -6.66 8.60 3.80
N LEU A 227 -5.38 8.64 4.17
CA LEU A 227 -4.77 7.82 5.20
C LEU A 227 -4.22 8.70 6.33
N ALA A 228 -4.19 8.16 7.54
CA ALA A 228 -3.61 8.79 8.72
C ALA A 228 -2.96 7.71 9.59
N LEU A 229 -1.96 7.00 9.02
CA LEU A 229 -1.38 5.79 9.60
C LEU A 229 -0.81 6.04 11.00
N HIS A 230 -0.14 7.18 11.20
CA HIS A 230 0.36 7.57 12.51
C HIS A 230 -0.77 7.75 13.52
N ASP A 231 -1.75 8.61 13.21
CA ASP A 231 -2.84 8.95 14.14
C ASP A 231 -3.78 7.76 14.40
N TRP A 232 -3.86 6.82 13.46
CA TRP A 232 -4.61 5.58 13.64
C TRP A 232 -3.86 4.53 14.46
N GLY A 233 -2.57 4.78 14.76
CA GLY A 233 -1.75 3.92 15.62
C GLY A 233 -1.41 2.57 14.99
N ILE A 234 -1.48 2.45 13.65
CA ILE A 234 -1.18 1.22 12.91
C ILE A 234 0.25 0.78 13.23
N ASP A 235 0.50 -0.51 13.37
CA ASP A 235 1.83 -1.01 13.73
C ASP A 235 2.78 -0.94 12.55
N PHE A 236 2.36 -1.46 11.39
CA PHE A 236 3.10 -1.37 10.13
C PHE A 236 2.19 -1.41 8.91
N ALA A 237 2.69 -0.93 7.79
CA ALA A 237 2.01 -1.03 6.50
C ALA A 237 3.01 -1.03 5.35
N THR A 238 2.58 -1.50 4.18
CA THR A 238 3.37 -1.41 2.96
C THR A 238 2.48 -1.17 1.76
N TRP A 239 3.03 -0.58 0.69
CA TRP A 239 2.30 -0.29 -0.54
C TRP A 239 3.21 -0.33 -1.75
N CYS A 240 2.65 -0.68 -2.90
CA CYS A 240 3.34 -0.47 -4.17
C CYS A 240 3.14 0.97 -4.66
N SER A 241 4.15 1.53 -5.29
CA SER A 241 4.10 2.90 -5.82
C SER A 241 3.73 2.97 -7.30
N TYR A 242 3.76 1.85 -8.03
CA TYR A 242 3.51 1.81 -9.48
C TYR A 242 2.04 1.94 -9.88
N LYS A 243 1.09 1.80 -8.93
CA LYS A 243 -0.34 1.98 -9.17
C LYS A 243 -0.70 3.47 -9.12
N TYR A 244 -1.25 3.93 -8.01
CA TYR A 244 -1.75 5.30 -7.85
C TYR A 244 -0.66 6.37 -7.74
N LEU A 245 0.59 5.99 -7.41
CA LEU A 245 1.71 6.91 -7.31
C LEU A 245 2.57 7.00 -8.60
N ASN A 246 2.20 6.28 -9.65
CA ASN A 246 2.76 6.42 -11.01
C ASN A 246 4.29 6.21 -11.11
N SER A 247 4.91 5.39 -10.25
CA SER A 247 6.37 5.25 -10.19
C SER A 247 6.99 4.38 -11.28
N SER A 248 6.23 3.86 -12.19
CA SER A 248 6.60 2.95 -13.30
C SER A 248 6.47 1.45 -12.97
N PRO A 249 6.43 0.58 -14.02
CA PRO A 249 6.58 -0.86 -13.84
C PRO A 249 7.90 -1.16 -13.11
N GLY A 250 7.84 -1.98 -12.06
CA GLY A 250 9.01 -2.29 -11.21
C GLY A 250 9.43 -1.16 -10.26
N GLY A 251 8.63 -0.11 -10.15
CA GLY A 251 8.89 0.98 -9.20
C GLY A 251 8.97 0.50 -7.76
N VAL A 252 9.87 1.11 -7.00
CA VAL A 252 10.17 0.77 -5.60
C VAL A 252 8.98 1.09 -4.72
N SER A 253 8.66 0.19 -3.80
CA SER A 253 7.52 0.26 -2.89
C SER A 253 7.83 1.06 -1.61
N GLY A 254 6.82 1.32 -0.79
CA GLY A 254 6.99 1.98 0.49
C GLY A 254 6.68 1.09 1.68
N ILE A 255 7.30 1.39 2.80
CA ILE A 255 7.06 0.79 4.11
C ILE A 255 6.72 1.91 5.10
N PHE A 256 5.79 1.63 5.99
CA PHE A 256 5.51 2.36 7.21
C PHE A 256 5.73 1.44 8.41
N VAL A 257 6.46 1.93 9.41
CA VAL A 257 6.57 1.33 10.74
C VAL A 257 6.38 2.43 11.77
N HIS A 258 5.42 2.26 12.67
CA HIS A 258 5.09 3.27 13.66
C HIS A 258 6.28 3.60 14.56
N GLU A 259 6.48 4.88 14.87
CA GLU A 259 7.63 5.35 15.69
C GLU A 259 7.74 4.69 17.08
N LYS A 260 6.63 4.12 17.59
CA LYS A 260 6.66 3.36 18.86
C LYS A 260 7.61 2.15 18.83
N TYR A 261 8.06 1.75 17.64
CA TYR A 261 9.02 0.66 17.43
C TYR A 261 10.44 1.17 17.13
N ALA A 262 10.67 2.49 17.10
CA ALA A 262 11.96 3.06 16.68
C ALA A 262 13.14 2.64 17.59
N ASP A 263 12.87 2.37 18.86
CA ASP A 263 13.89 1.98 19.86
C ASP A 263 13.99 0.44 20.03
N ASN A 264 13.25 -0.35 19.27
CA ASN A 264 13.37 -1.81 19.29
C ASN A 264 14.62 -2.22 18.50
N THR A 265 15.64 -2.68 19.20
CA THR A 265 16.90 -3.19 18.62
C THR A 265 16.95 -4.71 18.68
#